data_626eab6af3309a2d3dfc467fbda49c93
#
_entry.id   626eab6af3309a2d3dfc467fbda49c93
#
_cell.length_a   1.000
_cell.length_b   1.000
_cell.length_c   1.000
_cell.angle_alpha   90.00
_cell.angle_beta   90.00
_cell.angle_gamma   90.00
#
_symmetry.space_group_name_H-M   'P 1'
#
loop_
_entity.id
_entity.type
_entity.pdbx_description
1 polymer ?
#
loop_
_entity_poly.entity_id
_entity_poly.type
_entity_poly.pdbx_seq_one_letter_code
_entity_poly.pdbx_strand_id
1 'polypeptide(L)'
;MNRWYKLFLILPIIIIGCKNKEIDEKYLSQSINTLDMNIFSKEGEKLISIKSPYSKYDKEKNSFDLKETTINLFKDNNLEYIINSDNSKLSNNNKLLKLDGNVLVKTIIQQGDKLTANSFTWNIQNSEYLLIGNVKFENSLVTLSSNKAILKKSTTVSYTHLTLPTNREV
;
A
#
# COMPACT_ATOMS: atom_id res chain seq x y z
N MET A 1 -44.08 52.41 41.46
CA MET A 1 -42.65 52.57 41.13
C MET A 1 -42.08 51.17 40.88
N ASN A 2 -41.90 50.93 39.67
CA ASN A 2 -40.98 50.11 38.85
C ASN A 2 -40.70 48.66 39.25
N ARG A 3 -41.63 47.78 38.84
CA ARG A 3 -41.41 46.30 38.81
C ARG A 3 -40.57 45.82 37.59
N TRP A 4 -40.08 46.71 36.78
CA TRP A 4 -39.37 46.38 35.51
C TRP A 4 -37.87 46.12 35.67
N TYR A 5 -37.26 46.54 36.78
CA TYR A 5 -35.78 46.29 37.00
C TYR A 5 -35.42 44.89 37.38
N LYS A 6 -36.39 44.06 37.78
CA LYS A 6 -36.14 42.64 38.14
C LYS A 6 -36.03 41.71 36.92
N LEU A 7 -36.54 42.17 35.77
CA LEU A 7 -36.53 41.33 34.54
C LEU A 7 -35.23 41.44 33.78
N PHE A 8 -34.45 42.51 34.00
CA PHE A 8 -33.19 42.76 33.28
C PHE A 8 -31.97 42.07 33.90
N LEU A 9 -32.11 41.50 35.10
CA LEU A 9 -30.98 40.91 35.83
C LEU A 9 -30.85 39.40 35.59
N ILE A 10 -31.80 38.81 34.85
CA ILE A 10 -31.81 37.35 34.56
C ILE A 10 -31.25 37.04 33.13
N LEU A 11 -31.13 38.06 32.28
CA LEU A 11 -30.75 37.88 30.88
C LEU A 11 -29.27 37.56 30.61
N PRO A 12 -28.27 37.86 31.46
CA PRO A 12 -26.88 37.57 31.12
C PRO A 12 -26.40 36.18 31.50
N ILE A 13 -27.24 35.28 32.09
CA ILE A 13 -26.78 33.96 32.60
C ILE A 13 -26.84 32.86 31.53
N ILE A 14 -27.47 33.13 30.37
CA ILE A 14 -27.67 32.06 29.32
C ILE A 14 -26.53 32.02 28.30
N ILE A 15 -25.52 32.90 28.34
CA ILE A 15 -24.44 32.94 27.35
C ILE A 15 -23.15 32.21 27.82
N ILE A 16 -23.18 31.51 28.95
CA ILE A 16 -22.00 30.76 29.40
C ILE A 16 -22.30 29.28 29.19
N GLY A 17 -21.93 28.71 28.03
CA GLY A 17 -21.91 27.27 27.97
C GLY A 17 -22.02 26.59 26.63
N CYS A 18 -21.28 27.02 25.64
CA CYS A 18 -20.79 26.10 24.63
C CYS A 18 -19.30 26.37 24.45
N LYS A 19 -18.49 25.89 25.39
CA LYS A 19 -17.12 25.52 25.04
C LYS A 19 -17.29 24.35 24.09
N ASN A 20 -17.18 24.60 22.79
CA ASN A 20 -16.82 23.57 21.84
C ASN A 20 -15.58 22.91 22.40
N LYS A 21 -15.71 21.69 22.92
CA LYS A 21 -14.58 20.81 23.06
C LYS A 21 -14.07 20.69 21.62
N GLU A 22 -12.99 21.39 21.31
CA GLU A 22 -12.12 20.99 20.22
C GLU A 22 -11.78 19.53 20.55
N ILE A 23 -12.46 18.62 19.89
CA ILE A 23 -12.06 17.21 19.86
C ILE A 23 -10.72 17.30 19.16
N ASP A 24 -9.66 17.06 19.93
CA ASP A 24 -8.30 16.91 19.42
C ASP A 24 -8.37 15.86 18.31
N GLU A 25 -8.44 16.30 17.05
CA GLU A 25 -8.46 15.43 15.85
C GLU A 25 -7.19 14.58 15.72
N LYS A 26 -6.28 14.73 16.68
CA LYS A 26 -4.96 14.09 16.74
C LYS A 26 -5.00 12.56 16.94
N TYR A 27 -6.17 11.96 17.12
CA TYR A 27 -6.30 10.53 17.43
C TYR A 27 -7.18 9.73 16.46
N LEU A 28 -7.39 10.19 15.23
CA LEU A 28 -8.12 9.40 14.24
C LEU A 28 -7.18 8.58 13.33
N SER A 29 -6.23 7.87 13.92
CA SER A 29 -5.70 6.70 13.26
C SER A 29 -6.73 5.58 13.41
N GLN A 30 -7.53 5.39 12.38
CA GLN A 30 -8.54 4.34 12.36
C GLN A 30 -7.84 2.98 12.22
N SER A 31 -7.81 2.18 13.29
CA SER A 31 -7.37 0.79 13.21
C SER A 31 -8.48 0.00 12.51
N ILE A 32 -8.21 -0.46 11.31
CA ILE A 32 -9.06 -1.42 10.59
C ILE A 32 -8.42 -2.79 10.82
N ASN A 33 -9.12 -3.72 11.45
CA ASN A 33 -8.53 -5.03 11.81
C ASN A 33 -8.23 -5.90 10.59
N THR A 34 -8.95 -5.75 9.49
CA THR A 34 -8.73 -6.47 8.23
C THR A 34 -8.93 -5.54 7.07
N LEU A 35 -8.04 -5.60 6.08
CA LEU A 35 -8.20 -4.91 4.80
C LEU A 35 -8.42 -5.93 3.70
N ASP A 36 -9.47 -5.75 2.91
CA ASP A 36 -9.67 -6.40 1.62
C ASP A 36 -10.01 -5.31 0.60
N MET A 37 -9.04 -4.96 -0.24
CA MET A 37 -9.12 -3.88 -1.23
C MET A 37 -8.95 -4.46 -2.63
N ASN A 38 -9.83 -4.06 -3.55
CA ASN A 38 -9.70 -4.41 -4.96
C ASN A 38 -9.55 -3.14 -5.80
N ILE A 39 -8.62 -3.16 -6.76
CA ILE A 39 -8.36 -2.09 -7.71
C ILE A 39 -8.74 -2.60 -9.10
N PHE A 40 -9.53 -1.80 -9.82
CA PHE A 40 -10.05 -2.15 -11.14
C PHE A 40 -9.50 -1.19 -12.20
N SER A 41 -9.46 -1.64 -13.44
CA SER A 41 -9.21 -0.80 -14.61
C SER A 41 -10.40 0.13 -14.87
N LYS A 42 -10.25 1.05 -15.82
CA LYS A 42 -11.37 1.91 -16.27
C LYS A 42 -12.48 1.12 -16.93
N GLU A 43 -12.14 -0.02 -17.51
CA GLU A 43 -13.02 -0.95 -18.20
C GLU A 43 -13.72 -1.92 -17.24
N GLY A 44 -13.39 -1.85 -15.92
CA GLY A 44 -13.98 -2.68 -14.87
C GLY A 44 -13.26 -4.03 -14.64
N GLU A 45 -12.13 -4.27 -15.29
CA GLU A 45 -11.33 -5.47 -15.05
C GLU A 45 -10.59 -5.38 -13.73
N LYS A 46 -10.57 -6.46 -12.95
CA LYS A 46 -9.84 -6.54 -11.72
C LYS A 46 -8.34 -6.61 -12.01
N LEU A 47 -7.59 -5.64 -11.49
CA LEU A 47 -6.13 -5.56 -11.67
C LEU A 47 -5.37 -6.06 -10.46
N ILE A 48 -5.81 -5.67 -9.25
CA ILE A 48 -5.09 -5.92 -8.00
C ILE A 48 -6.09 -6.23 -6.90
N SER A 49 -5.75 -7.21 -6.05
CA SER A 49 -6.39 -7.43 -4.76
C SER A 49 -5.35 -7.38 -3.66
N ILE A 50 -5.58 -6.60 -2.62
CA ILE A 50 -4.70 -6.45 -1.46
C ILE A 50 -5.45 -6.93 -0.24
N LYS A 51 -4.88 -7.91 0.48
CA LYS A 51 -5.44 -8.45 1.72
C LYS A 51 -4.42 -8.34 2.84
N SER A 52 -4.87 -7.91 4.01
CA SER A 52 -4.06 -7.87 5.22
C SER A 52 -4.94 -8.11 6.44
N PRO A 53 -4.56 -9.01 7.37
CA PRO A 53 -5.29 -9.22 8.61
C PRO A 53 -5.14 -8.04 9.59
N TYR A 54 -4.10 -7.21 9.43
CA TYR A 54 -3.85 -6.05 10.29
C TYR A 54 -3.58 -4.81 9.45
N SER A 55 -4.44 -3.82 9.56
CA SER A 55 -4.28 -2.56 8.85
C SER A 55 -4.54 -1.36 9.75
N LYS A 56 -3.80 -0.28 9.49
CA LYS A 56 -3.97 1.02 10.13
C LYS A 56 -3.99 2.08 9.07
N TYR A 57 -5.04 2.89 9.05
CA TYR A 57 -5.11 4.07 8.17
C TYR A 57 -4.58 5.31 8.87
N ASP A 58 -3.64 5.99 8.24
CA ASP A 58 -3.11 7.29 8.65
C ASP A 58 -3.75 8.36 7.77
N LYS A 59 -4.68 9.13 8.36
CA LYS A 59 -5.45 10.16 7.66
C LYS A 59 -4.55 11.33 7.21
N GLU A 60 -3.54 11.70 8.03
CA GLU A 60 -2.66 12.82 7.72
C GLU A 60 -1.78 12.51 6.51
N LYS A 61 -1.26 11.28 6.44
CA LYS A 61 -0.40 10.81 5.34
C LYS A 61 -1.18 10.20 4.19
N ASN A 62 -2.49 10.06 4.33
CA ASN A 62 -3.36 9.34 3.39
C ASN A 62 -2.73 8.02 2.96
N SER A 63 -2.41 7.18 3.94
CA SER A 63 -1.73 5.91 3.73
C SER A 63 -2.25 4.81 4.63
N PHE A 64 -2.14 3.56 4.15
CA PHE A 64 -2.40 2.36 4.93
C PHE A 64 -1.08 1.72 5.30
N ASP A 65 -0.86 1.46 6.58
CA ASP A 65 0.19 0.58 7.09
C ASP A 65 -0.43 -0.80 7.31
N LEU A 66 0.15 -1.84 6.70
CA LEU A 66 -0.39 -3.19 6.62
C LEU A 66 0.63 -4.19 7.16
N LYS A 67 0.15 -5.33 7.71
CA LYS A 67 1.01 -6.46 8.12
C LYS A 67 0.50 -7.74 7.49
N GLU A 68 1.42 -8.70 7.27
CA GLU A 68 1.12 -10.01 6.67
C GLU A 68 0.31 -9.86 5.39
N THR A 69 0.83 -9.03 4.49
CA THR A 69 0.10 -8.62 3.30
C THR A 69 0.20 -9.67 2.20
N THR A 70 -0.92 -9.99 1.60
CA THR A 70 -1.02 -10.76 0.36
C THR A 70 -1.60 -9.90 -0.75
N ILE A 71 -0.89 -9.82 -1.88
CA ILE A 71 -1.30 -9.07 -3.05
C ILE A 71 -1.43 -10.04 -4.22
N ASN A 72 -2.59 -10.02 -4.84
CA ASN A 72 -2.87 -10.79 -6.05
C ASN A 72 -2.90 -9.83 -7.24
N LEU A 73 -2.13 -10.13 -8.28
CA LEU A 73 -2.13 -9.39 -9.53
C LEU A 73 -2.86 -10.19 -10.60
N PHE A 74 -3.76 -9.51 -11.29
CA PHE A 74 -4.60 -10.10 -12.33
C PHE A 74 -4.25 -9.50 -13.69
N LYS A 75 -4.39 -10.30 -14.73
CA LYS A 75 -4.39 -9.90 -16.13
C LYS A 75 -5.53 -10.62 -16.83
N ASP A 76 -6.34 -9.88 -17.56
CA ASP A 76 -7.53 -10.41 -18.22
C ASP A 76 -8.40 -11.25 -17.26
N ASN A 77 -8.60 -10.73 -16.03
CA ASN A 77 -9.29 -11.37 -14.90
C ASN A 77 -8.66 -12.70 -14.41
N ASN A 78 -7.51 -13.13 -14.93
CA ASN A 78 -6.80 -14.31 -14.48
C ASN A 78 -5.71 -13.92 -13.48
N LEU A 79 -5.56 -14.69 -12.40
CA LEU A 79 -4.51 -14.49 -11.42
C LEU A 79 -3.15 -14.85 -12.05
N GLU A 80 -2.23 -13.89 -12.15
CA GLU A 80 -0.88 -14.10 -12.67
C GLU A 80 0.17 -14.24 -11.57
N TYR A 81 0.11 -13.35 -10.56
CA TYR A 81 1.13 -13.29 -9.50
C TYR A 81 0.50 -13.20 -8.12
N ILE A 82 1.17 -13.81 -7.15
CA ILE A 82 0.91 -13.64 -5.73
C ILE A 82 2.17 -13.04 -5.09
N ILE A 83 2.01 -11.95 -4.36
CA ILE A 83 3.09 -11.28 -3.63
C ILE A 83 2.75 -11.29 -2.14
N ASN A 84 3.68 -11.77 -1.31
CA ASN A 84 3.56 -11.74 0.14
C ASN A 84 4.66 -10.90 0.76
N SER A 85 4.38 -10.28 1.89
CA SER A 85 5.38 -9.56 2.69
C SER A 85 4.94 -9.46 4.15
N ASP A 86 5.90 -9.26 5.05
CA ASP A 86 5.61 -9.08 6.48
C ASP A 86 4.94 -7.73 6.74
N ASN A 87 5.43 -6.67 6.09
CA ASN A 87 4.91 -5.31 6.25
C ASN A 87 4.71 -4.66 4.89
N SER A 88 3.71 -3.79 4.80
CA SER A 88 3.45 -3.02 3.59
C SER A 88 2.92 -1.64 3.91
N LYS A 89 3.19 -0.70 3.01
CA LYS A 89 2.63 0.64 3.05
C LYS A 89 2.03 0.98 1.69
N LEU A 90 0.74 1.27 1.68
CA LEU A 90 0.03 1.77 0.52
C LEU A 90 -0.23 3.27 0.70
N SER A 91 0.28 4.10 -0.20
CA SER A 91 0.26 5.57 -0.07
C SER A 91 0.01 6.26 -1.40
N ASN A 92 -0.06 7.59 -1.37
CA ASN A 92 -0.26 8.44 -2.53
C ASN A 92 -1.52 8.06 -3.33
N ASN A 93 -2.68 8.07 -2.64
CA ASN A 93 -3.97 7.69 -3.23
C ASN A 93 -3.94 6.30 -3.90
N ASN A 94 -3.33 5.34 -3.23
CA ASN A 94 -3.18 3.95 -3.68
C ASN A 94 -2.32 3.78 -4.96
N LYS A 95 -1.38 4.70 -5.18
CA LYS A 95 -0.50 4.67 -6.35
C LYS A 95 0.90 4.13 -6.07
N LEU A 96 1.35 4.20 -4.80
CA LEU A 96 2.64 3.71 -4.37
C LEU A 96 2.46 2.62 -3.33
N LEU A 97 2.96 1.42 -3.63
CA LEU A 97 2.98 0.28 -2.73
C LEU A 97 4.42 -0.05 -2.38
N LYS A 98 4.73 -0.05 -1.10
CA LYS A 98 6.02 -0.45 -0.56
C LYS A 98 5.84 -1.69 0.31
N LEU A 99 6.63 -2.72 0.07
CA LEU A 99 6.65 -3.98 0.80
C LEU A 99 8.01 -4.13 1.46
N ASP A 100 8.04 -4.53 2.71
CA ASP A 100 9.26 -4.71 3.49
C ASP A 100 9.17 -6.01 4.32
N GLY A 101 10.27 -6.73 4.39
CA GLY A 101 10.41 -8.00 5.10
C GLY A 101 9.87 -9.20 4.32
N ASN A 102 10.73 -10.17 4.10
CA ASN A 102 10.43 -11.48 3.49
C ASN A 102 9.53 -11.39 2.23
N VAL A 103 9.85 -10.44 1.35
CA VAL A 103 9.06 -10.26 0.12
C VAL A 103 9.23 -11.50 -0.75
N LEU A 104 8.10 -12.10 -1.13
CA LEU A 104 8.04 -13.28 -1.97
C LEU A 104 7.03 -13.07 -3.09
N VAL A 105 7.50 -13.11 -4.33
CA VAL A 105 6.66 -13.08 -5.54
C VAL A 105 6.65 -14.47 -6.16
N LYS A 106 5.47 -15.01 -6.44
CA LYS A 106 5.27 -16.28 -7.15
C LYS A 106 4.43 -16.06 -8.38
N THR A 107 4.77 -16.71 -9.48
CA THR A 107 3.91 -16.77 -10.65
C THR A 107 2.97 -17.97 -10.56
N ILE A 108 1.76 -17.84 -11.09
CA ILE A 108 0.77 -18.92 -11.14
C ILE A 108 0.85 -19.66 -12.47
N ILE A 109 1.15 -18.93 -13.54
CA ILE A 109 1.15 -19.45 -14.92
C ILE A 109 2.38 -20.37 -15.16
N GLN A 110 3.54 -19.96 -14.66
CA GLN A 110 4.77 -20.75 -14.74
C GLN A 110 5.08 -21.31 -13.36
N GLN A 111 4.63 -22.53 -13.10
CA GLN A 111 4.89 -23.18 -11.82
C GLN A 111 6.40 -23.29 -11.57
N GLY A 112 6.85 -22.72 -10.46
CA GLY A 112 8.23 -22.77 -10.00
C GLY A 112 8.99 -21.45 -10.06
N ASP A 113 8.51 -20.46 -10.78
CA ASP A 113 9.16 -19.14 -10.80
C ASP A 113 8.91 -18.40 -9.48
N LYS A 114 9.99 -18.01 -8.82
CA LYS A 114 9.99 -17.40 -7.51
C LYS A 114 10.98 -16.25 -7.48
N LEU A 115 10.55 -15.10 -6.97
CA LEU A 115 11.41 -13.95 -6.73
C LEU A 115 11.31 -13.55 -5.26
N THR A 116 12.44 -13.39 -4.59
CA THR A 116 12.53 -12.95 -3.19
C THR A 116 13.34 -11.67 -3.10
N ALA A 117 13.06 -10.82 -2.10
CA ALA A 117 13.81 -9.62 -1.79
C ALA A 117 13.56 -9.20 -0.33
N ASN A 118 14.40 -8.30 0.22
CA ASN A 118 14.13 -7.70 1.52
C ASN A 118 13.06 -6.61 1.39
N SER A 119 13.08 -5.84 0.31
CA SER A 119 12.06 -4.83 0.04
C SER A 119 11.69 -4.75 -1.45
N PHE A 120 10.47 -4.32 -1.70
CA PHE A 120 9.89 -4.16 -3.02
C PHE A 120 9.07 -2.87 -3.05
N THR A 121 9.33 -2.01 -4.00
CA THR A 121 8.55 -0.79 -4.22
C THR A 121 7.92 -0.84 -5.60
N TRP A 122 6.63 -0.62 -5.64
CA TRP A 122 5.86 -0.59 -6.88
C TRP A 122 5.15 0.75 -7.05
N ASN A 123 5.51 1.44 -8.12
CA ASN A 123 4.72 2.55 -8.61
C ASN A 123 3.65 2.01 -9.57
N ILE A 124 2.41 1.93 -9.08
CA ILE A 124 1.28 1.31 -9.80
C ILE A 124 0.96 2.08 -11.09
N GLN A 125 1.18 3.40 -11.11
CA GLN A 125 0.92 4.22 -12.30
C GLN A 125 1.89 3.94 -13.45
N ASN A 126 3.19 3.79 -13.12
CA ASN A 126 4.24 3.68 -14.12
C ASN A 126 4.58 2.21 -14.43
N SER A 127 3.95 1.25 -13.73
CA SER A 127 4.30 -0.17 -13.79
C SER A 127 5.82 -0.40 -13.63
N GLU A 128 6.43 0.37 -12.71
CA GLU A 128 7.84 0.28 -12.38
C GLU A 128 8.01 -0.39 -11.02
N TYR A 129 8.89 -1.39 -10.97
CA TYR A 129 9.16 -2.18 -9.78
C TYR A 129 10.63 -2.05 -9.41
N LEU A 130 10.90 -1.75 -8.14
CA LEU A 130 12.24 -1.68 -7.57
C LEU A 130 12.34 -2.70 -6.44
N LEU A 131 13.28 -3.64 -6.55
CA LEU A 131 13.61 -4.62 -5.53
C LEU A 131 14.98 -4.31 -4.94
N ILE A 132 15.12 -4.41 -3.62
CA ILE A 132 16.36 -4.10 -2.91
C ILE A 132 16.60 -5.15 -1.82
N GLY A 133 17.86 -5.57 -1.71
CA GLY A 133 18.41 -6.43 -0.67
C GLY A 133 18.07 -7.91 -0.89
N ASN A 134 19.10 -8.73 -1.03
CA ASN A 134 19.00 -10.18 -1.19
C ASN A 134 18.01 -10.59 -2.30
N VAL A 135 18.02 -9.86 -3.41
CA VAL A 135 17.15 -10.17 -4.54
C VAL A 135 17.61 -11.49 -5.13
N LYS A 136 16.70 -12.48 -5.17
CA LYS A 136 16.96 -13.80 -5.73
C LYS A 136 15.79 -14.22 -6.61
N PHE A 137 16.09 -14.53 -7.87
CA PHE A 137 15.15 -15.16 -8.80
C PHE A 137 15.53 -16.61 -8.95
N GLU A 138 14.56 -17.50 -8.86
CA GLU A 138 14.71 -18.95 -9.00
C GLU A 138 13.61 -19.48 -9.92
N ASN A 139 14.02 -20.32 -10.87
CA ASN A 139 13.11 -21.20 -11.61
C ASN A 139 13.77 -22.58 -11.82
N SER A 140 13.13 -23.44 -12.62
CA SER A 140 13.65 -24.81 -12.88
C SER A 140 15.01 -24.85 -13.60
N LEU A 141 15.41 -23.76 -14.26
CA LEU A 141 16.60 -23.72 -15.13
C LEU A 141 17.71 -22.80 -14.59
N VAL A 142 17.33 -21.72 -13.88
CA VAL A 142 18.26 -20.62 -13.53
C VAL A 142 18.00 -20.16 -12.11
N THR A 143 19.10 -19.83 -11.42
CA THR A 143 19.08 -19.02 -10.17
C THR A 143 19.93 -17.77 -10.40
N LEU A 144 19.34 -16.59 -10.17
CA LEU A 144 20.00 -15.30 -10.27
C LEU A 144 19.97 -14.61 -8.91
N SER A 145 21.06 -13.95 -8.51
CA SER A 145 21.14 -13.20 -7.26
C SER A 145 21.71 -11.81 -7.49
N SER A 146 21.16 -10.80 -6.81
CA SER A 146 21.62 -9.41 -6.88
C SER A 146 21.22 -8.66 -5.61
N ASN A 147 21.87 -7.53 -5.34
CA ASN A 147 21.44 -6.62 -4.27
C ASN A 147 20.33 -5.67 -4.71
N LYS A 148 20.12 -5.50 -6.02
CA LYS A 148 19.12 -4.59 -6.57
C LYS A 148 18.63 -5.09 -7.92
N ALA A 149 17.33 -5.01 -8.16
CA ALA A 149 16.73 -5.23 -9.46
C ALA A 149 15.69 -4.14 -9.77
N ILE A 150 15.63 -3.73 -11.02
CA ILE A 150 14.62 -2.81 -11.54
C ILE A 150 13.89 -3.52 -12.67
N LEU A 151 12.57 -3.60 -12.56
CA LEU A 151 11.71 -4.16 -13.58
C LEU A 151 10.82 -3.04 -14.12
N LYS A 152 10.74 -2.90 -15.44
CA LYS A 152 9.84 -1.95 -16.11
C LYS A 152 8.93 -2.72 -17.04
N LYS A 153 7.63 -2.52 -16.93
CA LYS A 153 6.70 -3.05 -17.92
C LYS A 153 6.84 -2.23 -19.20
N SER A 154 7.41 -2.81 -20.24
CA SER A 154 7.41 -2.21 -21.56
C SER A 154 5.98 -2.20 -22.09
N THR A 155 5.52 -1.03 -22.55
CA THR A 155 4.19 -0.88 -23.18
C THR A 155 4.15 -1.45 -24.61
N THR A 156 5.29 -1.86 -25.14
CA THR A 156 5.38 -2.45 -26.48
C THR A 156 6.28 -3.69 -26.39
N VAL A 157 5.68 -4.86 -26.56
CA VAL A 157 6.34 -6.18 -26.57
C VAL A 157 6.82 -6.67 -25.20
N SER A 158 6.26 -7.80 -24.83
CA SER A 158 6.47 -8.59 -23.61
C SER A 158 7.91 -9.12 -23.48
N TYR A 159 8.85 -8.27 -23.09
CA TYR A 159 10.16 -8.72 -22.61
C TYR A 159 10.51 -7.99 -21.32
N THR A 160 10.61 -8.75 -20.25
CA THR A 160 11.16 -8.26 -18.97
C THR A 160 12.69 -8.24 -19.12
N HIS A 161 13.28 -7.06 -19.31
CA HIS A 161 14.74 -6.92 -19.23
C HIS A 161 15.14 -6.85 -17.76
N LEU A 162 15.71 -7.93 -17.25
CA LEU A 162 16.45 -7.93 -16.01
C LEU A 162 17.86 -7.38 -16.30
N THR A 163 18.10 -6.10 -16.05
CA THR A 163 19.46 -5.56 -16.10
C THR A 163 20.15 -5.84 -14.78
N LEU A 164 20.94 -6.90 -14.71
CA LEU A 164 21.88 -7.15 -13.64
C LEU A 164 23.10 -6.27 -13.85
N PRO A 165 23.59 -5.54 -12.84
CA PRO A 165 24.91 -4.94 -12.93
C PRO A 165 25.94 -6.08 -12.98
N THR A 166 26.60 -6.28 -14.11
CA THR A 166 27.75 -7.17 -14.22
C THR A 166 28.90 -6.53 -13.46
N ASN A 167 29.21 -7.03 -12.26
CA ASN A 167 30.53 -6.81 -11.68
C ASN A 167 31.55 -7.54 -12.56
N ARG A 168 32.24 -6.80 -13.39
CA ARG A 168 33.48 -7.23 -14.00
C ARG A 168 34.59 -6.97 -12.98
N GLU A 169 34.96 -7.98 -12.23
CA GLU A 169 36.25 -7.94 -11.53
C GLU A 169 37.35 -8.17 -12.57
N VAL A 170 38.28 -7.21 -12.63
CA VAL A 170 39.56 -7.32 -13.31
C VAL A 170 40.60 -7.63 -12.26
#